data_2eefd4b9b904195ea5ea3eb6f52a727b
#
_entry.id   2eefd4b9b904195ea5ea3eb6f52a727b
#
_cell.length_a   1.000
_cell.length_b   1.000
_cell.length_c   1.000
_cell.angle_alpha   90.00
_cell.angle_beta   90.00
_cell.angle_gamma   90.00
#
_symmetry.space_group_name_H-M   'P 1'
#
loop_
_entity.id
_entity.type
_entity.pdbx_description
1 polymer ?
#
loop_
_entity_poly.entity_id
_entity_poly.type
_entity_poly.pdbx_seq_one_letter_code
_entity_poly.pdbx_strand_id
1 'polypeptide(L)'
;MKNKRFLFILLCSILMTGVHGENPPAKVVFEQYMNQAQTFAETYPREKAYLHFDNTSYYVGDTIWFKAYVTLAEKQVFSSISRPLYVELVDQAGHIADKQIIKLTQGEGNGQFVLSKSMLSGYYEVRAYTRWMLAFNEPHYFSRTFPIYQLSNSDQLERSISTYELSPSMETRPEETKEKLSLRFFPEGGQLVEGLTSQVAFKAESKSEGEINLSGTLYTQEGQEITSFETLHDGMGCFEYTPSAKPAIAKVNYHGKDYKFSLPKALPNGYVLKINNNAGAISVEVACNASTPQDTLAVFVNHQGRPYAYQLISCQVNKPQSFTLLSRKLPPGVLQISLINRAGNTISERFVFSSPRAPLQISPNGLKTIYAPYAPIRCELQVNNALGEPIPSKLSVSIRDALRSDYSAYDNNLFTDLLLTSDLKGYIHQPGYYFTEASPRKQKELDILLLVHGWRKYDMSQLIGTTPFVANQAPESQLVLYGQVKSTILKNKLKNIDLSVMVKKDANIITGQTVTDENGYFSIPMEDFEGELEAIIQTRRAGKERNKDASIFIDRHFSPAVRAYDYSELHPKWSSIDRW
;
A
#
# COMPACT_ATOMS: atom_id res chain seq x y z
N MET A 1 -45.99 -19.83 -7.74
CA MET A 1 -45.38 -20.82 -6.81
C MET A 1 -44.27 -20.11 -6.05
N LYS A 2 -44.44 -19.96 -4.72
CA LYS A 2 -43.52 -19.21 -3.82
C LYS A 2 -42.32 -20.09 -3.45
N ASN A 3 -41.11 -19.72 -3.80
CA ASN A 3 -39.92 -20.32 -3.24
C ASN A 3 -39.33 -19.35 -2.19
N LYS A 4 -39.61 -19.65 -0.94
CA LYS A 4 -38.94 -19.09 0.23
C LYS A 4 -37.59 -19.78 0.37
N ARG A 5 -36.49 -19.04 0.20
CA ARG A 5 -35.17 -19.48 0.66
C ARG A 5 -35.05 -19.17 2.15
N PHE A 6 -35.10 -20.22 2.95
CA PHE A 6 -34.84 -20.20 4.38
C PHE A 6 -33.36 -19.92 4.63
N LEU A 7 -33.08 -18.84 5.33
CA LEU A 7 -31.80 -18.55 5.94
C LEU A 7 -31.70 -19.41 7.22
N PHE A 8 -30.89 -20.46 7.20
CA PHE A 8 -30.63 -21.26 8.40
C PHE A 8 -29.60 -20.51 9.26
N ILE A 9 -30.10 -19.74 10.22
CA ILE A 9 -29.28 -19.28 11.36
C ILE A 9 -29.26 -20.43 12.35
N LEU A 10 -28.14 -21.15 12.39
CA LEU A 10 -27.89 -22.19 13.41
C LEU A 10 -27.58 -21.48 14.73
N LEU A 11 -28.61 -21.22 15.52
CA LEU A 11 -28.49 -20.75 16.90
C LEU A 11 -28.13 -21.97 17.75
N CYS A 12 -26.82 -22.23 17.94
CA CYS A 12 -26.37 -23.15 18.99
C CYS A 12 -26.56 -22.51 20.35
N SER A 13 -27.74 -22.73 20.93
CA SER A 13 -27.94 -22.52 22.38
C SER A 13 -27.15 -23.59 23.14
N ILE A 14 -25.93 -23.25 23.54
CA ILE A 14 -25.18 -24.08 24.52
C ILE A 14 -25.81 -23.83 25.87
N LEU A 15 -26.51 -24.83 26.39
CA LEU A 15 -26.85 -24.95 27.80
C LEU A 15 -25.57 -24.85 28.63
N MET A 16 -25.44 -23.77 29.39
CA MET A 16 -24.41 -23.64 30.42
C MET A 16 -24.72 -24.59 31.57
N THR A 17 -24.27 -25.83 31.46
CA THR A 17 -23.97 -26.65 32.64
C THR A 17 -22.57 -26.26 33.07
N GLY A 18 -22.42 -25.77 34.30
CA GLY A 18 -21.12 -25.36 34.86
C GLY A 18 -20.16 -26.55 34.97
N VAL A 19 -19.45 -26.80 33.86
CA VAL A 19 -18.23 -27.59 33.85
C VAL A 19 -17.11 -26.58 34.02
N HIS A 20 -16.32 -26.70 35.06
CA HIS A 20 -15.00 -26.06 35.13
C HIS A 20 -14.18 -26.63 33.97
N GLY A 21 -14.31 -26.01 32.80
CA GLY A 21 -13.61 -26.43 31.62
C GLY A 21 -12.13 -26.11 31.79
N GLU A 22 -11.31 -27.13 31.81
CA GLU A 22 -9.87 -26.97 31.60
C GLU A 22 -9.66 -26.14 30.30
N ASN A 23 -8.84 -25.09 30.40
CA ASN A 23 -8.48 -24.31 29.23
C ASN A 23 -7.96 -25.25 28.12
N PRO A 24 -8.46 -25.16 26.88
CA PRO A 24 -8.04 -26.04 25.82
C PRO A 24 -6.51 -26.01 25.65
N PRO A 25 -5.87 -27.14 25.30
CA PRO A 25 -4.43 -27.17 25.08
C PRO A 25 -4.00 -26.05 24.11
N ALA A 26 -2.87 -25.42 24.36
CA ALA A 26 -2.38 -24.30 23.54
C ALA A 26 -2.35 -24.65 22.04
N LYS A 27 -1.96 -25.87 21.70
CA LYS A 27 -1.95 -26.34 20.31
C LYS A 27 -3.31 -26.20 19.65
N VAL A 28 -4.39 -26.60 20.32
CA VAL A 28 -5.77 -26.51 19.79
C VAL A 28 -6.17 -25.07 19.51
N VAL A 29 -5.81 -24.14 20.41
CA VAL A 29 -6.11 -22.71 20.24
C VAL A 29 -5.39 -22.15 19.01
N PHE A 30 -4.11 -22.42 18.84
CA PHE A 30 -3.33 -21.89 17.72
C PHE A 30 -3.69 -22.57 16.38
N GLU A 31 -4.10 -23.86 16.39
CA GLU A 31 -4.69 -24.51 15.22
C GLU A 31 -6.01 -23.85 14.79
N GLN A 32 -6.85 -23.46 15.76
CA GLN A 32 -8.07 -22.69 15.47
C GLN A 32 -7.75 -21.34 14.85
N TYR A 33 -6.78 -20.61 15.40
CA TYR A 33 -6.32 -19.33 14.82
C TYR A 33 -5.80 -19.50 13.38
N MET A 34 -5.02 -20.54 13.13
CA MET A 34 -4.52 -20.84 11.78
C MET A 34 -5.66 -21.11 10.80
N ASN A 35 -6.65 -21.92 11.22
CA ASN A 35 -7.81 -22.24 10.40
C ASN A 35 -8.70 -21.01 10.14
N GLN A 36 -8.90 -20.16 11.15
CA GLN A 36 -9.65 -18.91 11.00
C GLN A 36 -8.96 -17.96 10.03
N ALA A 37 -7.64 -17.78 10.15
CA ALA A 37 -6.87 -16.94 9.25
C ALA A 37 -6.90 -17.47 7.81
N GLN A 38 -6.86 -18.79 7.62
CA GLN A 38 -7.01 -19.41 6.30
C GLN A 38 -8.41 -19.13 5.73
N THR A 39 -9.45 -19.33 6.52
CA THR A 39 -10.85 -19.06 6.12
C THR A 39 -11.04 -17.57 5.78
N PHE A 40 -10.44 -16.68 6.58
CA PHE A 40 -10.47 -15.24 6.31
C PHE A 40 -9.86 -14.91 4.96
N ALA A 41 -8.66 -15.43 4.67
CA ALA A 41 -7.97 -15.17 3.41
C ALA A 41 -8.75 -15.71 2.18
N GLU A 42 -9.47 -16.82 2.33
CA GLU A 42 -10.31 -17.39 1.28
C GLU A 42 -11.62 -16.62 1.08
N THR A 43 -12.19 -16.10 2.19
CA THR A 43 -13.45 -15.34 2.15
C THR A 43 -13.24 -13.89 1.68
N TYR A 44 -12.12 -13.28 2.06
CA TYR A 44 -11.79 -11.88 1.80
C TYR A 44 -10.44 -11.75 1.05
N PRO A 45 -10.31 -12.33 -0.16
CA PRO A 45 -9.07 -12.22 -0.94
C PRO A 45 -8.80 -10.76 -1.29
N ARG A 46 -7.55 -10.33 -1.16
CA ARG A 46 -7.17 -8.94 -1.41
C ARG A 46 -6.72 -8.73 -2.84
N GLU A 47 -7.16 -7.65 -3.44
CA GLU A 47 -6.70 -7.20 -4.75
C GLU A 47 -5.59 -6.17 -4.63
N LYS A 48 -4.66 -6.17 -5.59
CA LYS A 48 -3.65 -5.13 -5.81
C LYS A 48 -3.73 -4.66 -7.25
N ALA A 49 -3.70 -3.35 -7.46
CA ALA A 49 -3.59 -2.76 -8.79
C ALA A 49 -2.17 -2.25 -9.04
N TYR A 50 -1.75 -2.32 -10.28
CA TYR A 50 -0.54 -1.68 -10.79
C TYR A 50 -0.82 -1.09 -12.17
N LEU A 51 -0.36 0.14 -12.41
CA LEU A 51 -0.41 0.79 -13.70
C LEU A 51 0.99 0.93 -14.28
N HIS A 52 1.19 0.40 -15.49
CA HIS A 52 2.40 0.63 -16.28
C HIS A 52 2.16 1.76 -17.26
N PHE A 53 2.88 2.85 -17.07
CA PHE A 53 2.76 4.08 -17.87
C PHE A 53 3.75 4.12 -19.01
N ASP A 54 3.40 4.87 -20.04
CA ASP A 54 4.27 5.10 -21.20
C ASP A 54 5.42 6.07 -20.89
N ASN A 55 5.27 6.99 -19.90
CA ASN A 55 6.33 7.93 -19.52
C ASN A 55 6.36 8.18 -18.00
N THR A 56 7.39 8.94 -17.54
CA THR A 56 7.59 9.35 -16.14
C THR A 56 7.27 10.84 -15.92
N SER A 57 7.15 11.61 -17.00
CA SER A 57 6.77 13.02 -16.99
C SER A 57 6.01 13.36 -18.28
N TYR A 58 5.19 14.40 -18.24
CA TYR A 58 4.33 14.80 -19.36
C TYR A 58 4.29 16.31 -19.53
N TYR A 59 3.81 16.75 -20.70
CA TYR A 59 3.48 18.14 -20.96
C TYR A 59 1.97 18.32 -21.10
N VAL A 60 1.45 19.50 -20.80
CA VAL A 60 0.05 19.81 -21.10
C VAL A 60 -0.20 19.64 -22.60
N GLY A 61 -1.28 18.95 -22.95
CA GLY A 61 -1.58 18.54 -24.34
C GLY A 61 -1.10 17.13 -24.68
N ASP A 62 -0.27 16.50 -23.87
CA ASP A 62 0.10 15.08 -24.01
C ASP A 62 -1.04 14.16 -23.59
N THR A 63 -0.86 12.89 -23.85
CA THR A 63 -1.74 11.82 -23.36
C THR A 63 -0.95 10.87 -22.47
N ILE A 64 -1.41 10.67 -21.25
CA ILE A 64 -0.87 9.65 -20.35
C ILE A 64 -1.49 8.31 -20.74
N TRP A 65 -0.71 7.40 -21.29
CA TRP A 65 -1.15 6.04 -21.61
C TRP A 65 -0.77 5.09 -20.49
N PHE A 66 -1.65 4.14 -20.19
CA PHE A 66 -1.34 3.11 -19.20
C PHE A 66 -1.94 1.75 -19.51
N LYS A 67 -1.22 0.71 -19.11
CA LYS A 67 -1.69 -0.66 -19.00
C LYS A 67 -1.95 -0.96 -17.53
N ALA A 68 -3.13 -1.45 -17.21
CA ALA A 68 -3.54 -1.81 -15.85
C ALA A 68 -3.43 -3.31 -15.63
N TYR A 69 -2.98 -3.68 -14.44
CA TYR A 69 -2.92 -5.04 -13.93
C TYR A 69 -3.56 -5.07 -12.54
N VAL A 70 -4.50 -5.99 -12.34
CA VAL A 70 -5.10 -6.25 -11.03
C VAL A 70 -4.88 -7.71 -10.67
N THR A 71 -4.26 -7.96 -9.53
CA THR A 71 -3.89 -9.29 -9.07
C THR A 71 -4.52 -9.60 -7.71
N LEU A 72 -4.70 -10.88 -7.42
CA LEU A 72 -4.96 -11.36 -6.06
C LEU A 72 -3.64 -11.39 -5.31
N ALA A 73 -3.57 -10.61 -4.24
CA ALA A 73 -2.33 -10.37 -3.52
C ALA A 73 -1.69 -11.69 -3.03
N GLU A 74 -2.45 -12.51 -2.34
CA GLU A 74 -1.97 -13.72 -1.69
C GLU A 74 -1.62 -14.87 -2.64
N LYS A 75 -2.16 -14.83 -3.87
CA LYS A 75 -1.93 -15.86 -4.91
C LYS A 75 -1.01 -15.40 -6.01
N GLN A 76 -0.80 -14.08 -6.13
CA GLN A 76 0.00 -13.45 -7.19
C GLN A 76 -0.44 -13.87 -8.61
N VAL A 77 -1.75 -14.00 -8.79
CA VAL A 77 -2.40 -14.29 -10.08
C VAL A 77 -3.34 -13.16 -10.44
N PHE A 78 -3.70 -13.04 -11.70
CA PHE A 78 -4.68 -12.05 -12.12
C PHE A 78 -6.02 -12.22 -11.41
N SER A 79 -6.61 -11.09 -11.00
CA SER A 79 -7.92 -11.08 -10.34
C SER A 79 -9.06 -11.25 -11.35
N SER A 80 -10.06 -12.02 -10.95
CA SER A 80 -11.36 -12.11 -11.62
C SER A 80 -12.52 -11.62 -10.75
N ILE A 81 -12.21 -11.04 -9.58
CA ILE A 81 -13.22 -10.65 -8.59
C ILE A 81 -13.91 -9.36 -9.01
N SER A 82 -13.11 -8.33 -9.34
CA SER A 82 -13.61 -7.03 -9.76
C SER A 82 -13.47 -6.86 -11.27
N ARG A 83 -14.52 -6.31 -11.90
CA ARG A 83 -14.49 -5.99 -13.33
C ARG A 83 -14.23 -4.52 -13.60
N PRO A 84 -14.82 -3.54 -12.88
CA PRO A 84 -14.44 -2.14 -12.98
C PRO A 84 -13.17 -1.83 -12.20
N LEU A 85 -12.24 -1.10 -12.83
CA LEU A 85 -11.12 -0.43 -12.18
C LEU A 85 -11.36 1.07 -12.30
N TYR A 86 -11.41 1.76 -11.18
CA TYR A 86 -11.52 3.21 -11.12
C TYR A 86 -10.14 3.83 -11.16
N VAL A 87 -9.92 4.74 -12.10
CA VAL A 87 -8.65 5.45 -12.26
C VAL A 87 -8.94 6.95 -12.23
N GLU A 88 -8.21 7.68 -11.42
CA GLU A 88 -8.40 9.11 -11.19
C GLU A 88 -7.08 9.85 -11.36
N LEU A 89 -7.15 11.01 -12.00
CA LEU A 89 -6.08 12.00 -12.08
C LEU A 89 -6.39 13.11 -11.09
N VAL A 90 -5.55 13.30 -10.09
CA VAL A 90 -5.76 14.24 -8.98
C VAL A 90 -4.68 15.30 -9.01
N ASP A 91 -5.04 16.57 -8.95
CA ASP A 91 -4.10 17.68 -8.89
C ASP A 91 -3.47 17.81 -7.49
N GLN A 92 -2.44 18.64 -7.35
CA GLN A 92 -1.74 18.83 -6.09
C GLN A 92 -2.59 19.51 -5.00
N ALA A 93 -3.67 20.20 -5.36
CA ALA A 93 -4.61 20.78 -4.40
C ALA A 93 -5.63 19.75 -3.88
N GLY A 94 -5.60 18.52 -4.44
CA GLY A 94 -6.51 17.45 -4.07
C GLY A 94 -7.83 17.48 -4.85
N HIS A 95 -7.90 18.11 -6.02
CA HIS A 95 -9.08 18.03 -6.87
C HIS A 95 -8.93 16.92 -7.91
N ILE A 96 -9.99 16.19 -8.17
CA ILE A 96 -10.03 15.21 -9.25
C ILE A 96 -10.15 15.97 -10.57
N ALA A 97 -9.05 16.01 -11.33
CA ALA A 97 -8.98 16.67 -12.63
C ALA A 97 -9.65 15.84 -13.73
N ASP A 98 -9.53 14.52 -13.67
CA ASP A 98 -10.17 13.58 -14.58
C ASP A 98 -10.37 12.21 -13.92
N LYS A 99 -11.35 11.43 -14.41
CA LYS A 99 -11.66 10.10 -13.88
C LYS A 99 -12.14 9.16 -14.97
N GLN A 100 -11.69 7.91 -14.91
CA GLN A 100 -12.08 6.86 -15.85
C GLN A 100 -12.51 5.59 -15.11
N ILE A 101 -13.32 4.78 -15.78
CA ILE A 101 -13.68 3.43 -15.36
C ILE A 101 -13.16 2.49 -16.43
N ILE A 102 -12.18 1.67 -16.06
CA ILE A 102 -11.53 0.74 -16.97
C ILE A 102 -12.16 -0.64 -16.80
N LYS A 103 -12.56 -1.26 -17.90
CA LYS A 103 -13.00 -2.65 -17.91
C LYS A 103 -11.80 -3.57 -17.75
N LEU A 104 -11.81 -4.39 -16.70
CA LEU A 104 -10.85 -5.47 -16.53
C LEU A 104 -11.34 -6.74 -17.23
N THR A 105 -10.46 -7.35 -18.01
CA THR A 105 -10.64 -8.68 -18.60
C THR A 105 -9.53 -9.57 -18.10
N GLN A 106 -9.89 -10.54 -17.28
CA GLN A 106 -8.90 -11.41 -16.61
C GLN A 106 -7.82 -10.62 -15.86
N GLY A 107 -8.22 -9.58 -15.12
CA GLY A 107 -7.32 -8.72 -14.34
C GLY A 107 -6.48 -7.73 -15.16
N GLU A 108 -6.68 -7.63 -16.46
CA GLU A 108 -5.97 -6.70 -17.34
C GLU A 108 -6.91 -5.64 -17.91
N GLY A 109 -6.41 -4.41 -18.06
CA GLY A 109 -7.10 -3.32 -18.71
C GLY A 109 -6.12 -2.31 -19.29
N ASN A 110 -6.61 -1.30 -19.98
CA ASN A 110 -5.82 -0.17 -20.47
C ASN A 110 -6.67 1.08 -20.51
N GLY A 111 -6.03 2.23 -20.41
CA GLY A 111 -6.69 3.53 -20.45
C GLY A 111 -5.72 4.65 -20.74
N GLN A 112 -6.26 5.88 -20.71
CA GLN A 112 -5.49 7.07 -21.03
C GLN A 112 -6.12 8.31 -20.41
N PHE A 113 -5.30 9.31 -20.06
CA PHE A 113 -5.77 10.66 -19.74
C PHE A 113 -5.24 11.63 -20.80
N VAL A 114 -6.13 12.37 -21.43
CA VAL A 114 -5.75 13.44 -22.36
C VAL A 114 -5.59 14.71 -21.54
N LEU A 115 -4.35 15.21 -21.44
CA LEU A 115 -4.04 16.40 -20.67
C LEU A 115 -4.47 17.66 -21.46
N SER A 116 -5.51 18.33 -20.97
CA SER A 116 -5.97 19.57 -21.60
C SER A 116 -4.87 20.63 -21.59
N LYS A 117 -4.75 21.40 -22.69
CA LYS A 117 -3.85 22.56 -22.75
C LYS A 117 -4.18 23.68 -21.76
N SER A 118 -5.36 23.63 -21.14
CA SER A 118 -5.78 24.55 -20.08
C SER A 118 -5.41 24.08 -18.66
N MET A 119 -4.85 22.87 -18.51
CA MET A 119 -4.39 22.38 -17.22
C MET A 119 -3.19 23.20 -16.75
N LEU A 120 -3.09 23.37 -15.44
CA LEU A 120 -1.93 23.99 -14.82
C LEU A 120 -0.75 23.00 -14.80
N SER A 121 0.46 23.52 -14.97
CA SER A 121 1.66 22.73 -14.68
C SER A 121 1.74 22.40 -13.19
N GLY A 122 2.35 21.26 -12.85
CA GLY A 122 2.49 20.84 -11.45
C GLY A 122 2.54 19.34 -11.33
N TYR A 123 2.37 18.87 -10.09
CA TYR A 123 2.34 17.43 -9.80
C TYR A 123 0.92 16.92 -9.79
N TYR A 124 0.73 15.80 -10.46
CA TYR A 124 -0.56 15.10 -10.51
C TYR A 124 -0.39 13.68 -10.04
N GLU A 125 -1.28 13.23 -9.18
CA GLU A 125 -1.36 11.84 -8.74
C GLU A 125 -2.32 11.07 -9.65
N VAL A 126 -1.86 9.95 -10.22
CA VAL A 126 -2.75 8.94 -10.78
C VAL A 126 -2.95 7.85 -9.75
N ARG A 127 -4.20 7.62 -9.35
CA ARG A 127 -4.56 6.55 -8.43
C ARG A 127 -5.53 5.58 -9.08
N ALA A 128 -5.39 4.28 -8.76
CA ALA A 128 -6.23 3.24 -9.33
C ALA A 128 -6.67 2.24 -8.26
N TYR A 129 -7.96 1.91 -8.24
CA TYR A 129 -8.56 1.03 -7.25
C TYR A 129 -9.82 0.34 -7.77
N THR A 130 -10.10 -0.84 -7.23
CA THR A 130 -11.41 -1.46 -7.32
C THR A 130 -12.25 -1.08 -6.09
N ARG A 131 -13.55 -1.18 -6.16
CA ARG A 131 -14.41 -0.96 -5.00
C ARG A 131 -14.06 -1.93 -3.85
N TRP A 132 -13.69 -3.16 -4.18
CA TRP A 132 -13.29 -4.18 -3.21
C TRP A 132 -12.04 -3.81 -2.41
N MET A 133 -11.06 -3.13 -3.02
CA MET A 133 -9.88 -2.65 -2.31
C MET A 133 -10.22 -1.70 -1.16
N LEU A 134 -11.35 -0.99 -1.23
CA LEU A 134 -11.83 -0.07 -0.20
C LEU A 134 -12.61 -0.76 0.93
N ALA A 135 -12.83 -2.08 0.86
CA ALA A 135 -13.54 -2.84 1.89
C ALA A 135 -12.73 -3.03 3.17
N PHE A 136 -11.44 -2.82 3.12
CA PHE A 136 -10.50 -3.06 4.23
C PHE A 136 -10.21 -1.77 5.00
N ASN A 137 -9.97 -1.88 6.31
CA ASN A 137 -9.68 -0.73 7.18
C ASN A 137 -8.44 0.07 6.74
N GLU A 138 -7.46 -0.64 6.18
CA GLU A 138 -6.31 -0.04 5.52
C GLU A 138 -6.45 -0.31 4.01
N PRO A 139 -7.17 0.56 3.28
CA PRO A 139 -7.37 0.37 1.86
C PRO A 139 -6.03 0.48 1.14
N HIS A 140 -5.84 -0.43 0.21
CA HIS A 140 -4.66 -0.42 -0.62
C HIS A 140 -5.06 -0.18 -2.06
N TYR A 141 -4.57 0.91 -2.61
CA TYR A 141 -4.77 1.29 -4.00
C TYR A 141 -3.44 1.75 -4.60
N PHE A 142 -3.33 1.63 -5.90
CA PHE A 142 -2.18 2.14 -6.63
C PHE A 142 -2.18 3.67 -6.60
N SER A 143 -1.00 4.26 -6.38
CA SER A 143 -0.78 5.70 -6.44
C SER A 143 0.59 5.98 -7.04
N ARG A 144 0.64 6.88 -8.01
CA ARG A 144 1.87 7.40 -8.59
C ARG A 144 1.73 8.85 -8.98
N THR A 145 2.70 9.66 -8.59
CA THR A 145 2.75 11.09 -8.90
C THR A 145 3.63 11.37 -10.10
N PHE A 146 3.18 12.25 -10.98
CA PHE A 146 3.89 12.69 -12.18
C PHE A 146 4.03 14.20 -12.21
N PRO A 147 5.18 14.75 -12.62
CA PRO A 147 5.28 16.14 -13.04
C PRO A 147 4.62 16.32 -14.42
N ILE A 148 3.77 17.35 -14.53
CA ILE A 148 3.17 17.79 -15.78
C ILE A 148 3.68 19.22 -16.05
N TYR A 149 4.41 19.38 -17.12
CA TYR A 149 5.05 20.63 -17.52
C TYR A 149 4.19 21.41 -18.52
N GLN A 150 4.37 22.72 -18.53
CA GLN A 150 3.81 23.57 -19.57
C GLN A 150 4.96 24.04 -20.46
N LEU A 151 4.82 23.89 -21.78
CA LEU A 151 5.73 24.52 -22.74
C LEU A 151 5.49 26.02 -22.68
N SER A 152 6.45 26.80 -22.19
CA SER A 152 6.30 28.25 -22.08
C SER A 152 7.00 28.97 -23.21
N ASN A 153 6.30 29.93 -23.81
CA ASN A 153 6.96 31.20 -24.16
C ASN A 153 7.27 31.87 -22.82
N SER A 154 8.46 32.47 -22.66
CA SER A 154 9.02 32.99 -21.39
C SER A 154 8.06 33.76 -20.46
N ASP A 155 7.03 34.41 -21.03
CA ASP A 155 6.04 35.21 -20.29
C ASP A 155 4.94 34.39 -19.58
N GLN A 156 4.76 33.10 -19.93
CA GLN A 156 3.76 32.24 -19.27
C GLN A 156 4.34 31.52 -18.05
N LEU A 157 5.65 31.30 -18.01
CA LEU A 157 6.31 30.68 -16.86
C LEU A 157 6.21 31.56 -15.61
N GLU A 158 6.44 32.88 -15.76
CA GLU A 158 6.30 33.83 -14.64
C GLU A 158 4.85 33.91 -14.13
N ARG A 159 3.86 33.82 -15.04
CA ARG A 159 2.44 33.82 -14.64
C ARG A 159 2.00 32.52 -13.98
N SER A 160 2.50 31.38 -14.39
CA SER A 160 2.18 30.09 -13.75
C SER A 160 2.79 29.99 -12.36
N ILE A 161 3.99 30.49 -12.16
CA ILE A 161 4.63 30.57 -10.83
C ILE A 161 3.88 31.54 -9.91
N SER A 162 3.49 32.72 -10.42
CA SER A 162 2.73 33.70 -9.63
C SER A 162 1.32 33.20 -9.25
N THR A 163 0.70 32.36 -10.07
CA THR A 163 -0.62 31.77 -9.75
C THR A 163 -0.51 30.68 -8.69
N TYR A 164 0.62 30.01 -8.61
CA TYR A 164 0.93 29.06 -7.54
C TYR A 164 1.15 29.72 -6.19
N GLU A 165 1.72 30.91 -6.16
CA GLU A 165 1.90 31.72 -4.94
C GLU A 165 0.56 32.23 -4.35
N LEU A 166 -0.52 32.22 -5.13
CA LEU A 166 -1.84 32.71 -4.74
C LEU A 166 -2.81 31.61 -4.26
N SER A 167 -2.40 30.33 -4.23
CA SER A 167 -3.22 29.28 -3.65
C SER A 167 -3.23 29.39 -2.12
N PRO A 168 -4.39 29.54 -1.44
CA PRO A 168 -4.44 29.73 0.01
C PRO A 168 -3.79 28.62 0.85
N SER A 169 -3.58 27.45 0.28
CA SER A 169 -2.86 26.33 0.90
C SER A 169 -1.33 26.48 0.86
N MET A 170 -0.80 27.47 0.16
CA MET A 170 0.63 27.79 0.06
C MET A 170 1.06 29.02 0.86
N GLU A 171 0.15 29.68 1.59
CA GLU A 171 0.49 30.84 2.44
C GLU A 171 1.25 30.48 3.72
N THR A 172 1.63 29.26 3.96
CA THR A 172 2.74 29.05 4.85
C THR A 172 4.03 29.30 4.06
N ARG A 173 4.40 30.61 3.92
CA ARG A 173 5.83 30.94 3.85
C ARG A 173 6.52 30.04 4.85
N PRO A 174 7.61 29.34 4.48
CA PRO A 174 8.45 28.77 5.51
C PRO A 174 8.85 29.97 6.38
N GLU A 175 8.23 30.12 7.57
CA GLU A 175 8.96 30.73 8.66
C GLU A 175 10.36 30.16 8.54
N GLU A 176 11.41 30.96 8.77
CA GLU A 176 12.78 30.48 8.95
C GLU A 176 12.71 29.36 9.98
N THR A 177 12.29 28.17 9.55
CA THR A 177 12.07 27.04 10.43
C THR A 177 13.46 26.60 10.80
N LYS A 178 13.83 26.92 12.05
CA LYS A 178 15.02 26.38 12.69
C LYS A 178 15.15 24.94 12.24
N GLU A 179 16.24 24.65 11.57
CA GLU A 179 16.56 23.32 11.05
C GLU A 179 16.25 22.28 12.12
N LYS A 180 15.25 21.46 11.88
CA LYS A 180 14.79 20.48 12.85
C LYS A 180 15.26 19.10 12.41
N LEU A 181 16.36 18.66 13.04
CA LEU A 181 16.82 17.29 12.94
C LEU A 181 15.83 16.35 13.64
N SER A 182 15.41 15.30 12.94
CA SER A 182 14.61 14.20 13.46
C SER A 182 15.43 12.92 13.45
N LEU A 183 15.49 12.23 14.57
CA LEU A 183 16.09 10.90 14.70
C LEU A 183 15.09 10.00 15.43
N ARG A 184 14.56 9.03 14.72
CA ARG A 184 13.55 8.09 15.23
C ARG A 184 14.15 6.70 15.34
N PHE A 185 13.76 5.96 16.39
CA PHE A 185 14.26 4.60 16.66
C PHE A 185 13.15 3.57 16.53
N PHE A 186 13.48 2.43 15.94
CA PHE A 186 12.56 1.34 15.62
C PHE A 186 13.15 0.03 16.16
N PRO A 187 12.84 -0.35 17.41
CA PRO A 187 13.27 -1.63 17.97
C PRO A 187 12.70 -2.80 17.16
N GLU A 188 13.52 -3.80 16.90
CA GLU A 188 13.07 -5.04 16.26
C GLU A 188 11.92 -5.67 17.05
N GLY A 189 10.85 -6.04 16.34
CA GLY A 189 9.62 -6.54 16.96
C GLY A 189 8.75 -5.47 17.65
N GLY A 190 9.14 -4.19 17.58
CA GLY A 190 8.38 -3.05 18.03
C GLY A 190 8.62 -2.61 19.47
N GLN A 191 9.34 -3.38 20.29
CA GLN A 191 9.55 -3.11 21.72
C GLN A 191 10.95 -3.47 22.18
N LEU A 192 11.47 -2.72 23.16
CA LEU A 192 12.67 -3.06 23.92
C LEU A 192 12.27 -3.79 25.20
N VAL A 193 13.04 -4.81 25.60
CA VAL A 193 12.82 -5.55 26.86
C VAL A 193 14.12 -5.55 27.67
N GLU A 194 14.04 -5.19 28.95
CA GLU A 194 15.20 -5.06 29.83
C GLU A 194 16.04 -6.34 29.85
N GLY A 195 17.36 -6.18 29.65
CA GLY A 195 18.34 -7.26 29.66
C GLY A 195 18.35 -8.15 28.44
N LEU A 196 17.46 -7.95 27.45
CA LEU A 196 17.46 -8.72 26.21
C LEU A 196 18.03 -7.89 25.05
N THR A 197 19.10 -8.37 24.43
CA THR A 197 19.70 -7.72 23.25
C THR A 197 18.76 -7.83 22.07
N SER A 198 18.53 -6.71 21.36
CA SER A 198 17.79 -6.66 20.10
C SER A 198 18.41 -5.69 19.12
N GLN A 199 18.07 -5.79 17.85
CA GLN A 199 18.39 -4.77 16.86
C GLN A 199 17.51 -3.55 17.06
N VAL A 200 18.10 -2.36 16.91
CA VAL A 200 17.35 -1.10 16.86
C VAL A 200 17.71 -0.42 15.55
N ALA A 201 16.75 -0.35 14.63
CA ALA A 201 16.90 0.48 13.45
C ALA A 201 16.59 1.94 13.80
N PHE A 202 17.12 2.85 13.00
CA PHE A 202 16.83 4.28 13.12
C PHE A 202 16.69 4.93 11.76
N LYS A 203 15.98 6.08 11.73
CA LYS A 203 15.89 6.95 10.56
C LYS A 203 16.20 8.38 10.96
N ALA A 204 17.12 9.00 10.22
CA ALA A 204 17.57 10.37 10.37
C ALA A 204 17.05 11.21 9.20
N GLU A 205 16.35 12.28 9.51
CA GLU A 205 15.75 13.21 8.54
C GLU A 205 15.94 14.65 9.00
N SER A 206 16.18 15.57 8.07
CA SER A 206 16.07 17.00 8.33
C SER A 206 14.93 17.60 7.50
N LYS A 207 14.37 18.71 7.98
CA LYS A 207 13.28 19.38 7.26
C LYS A 207 13.75 19.99 5.94
N SER A 208 15.03 20.40 5.87
CA SER A 208 15.61 21.08 4.70
C SER A 208 16.21 20.15 3.66
N GLU A 209 16.73 18.97 4.08
CA GLU A 209 17.49 18.06 3.21
C GLU A 209 16.81 16.70 2.99
N GLY A 210 15.73 16.40 3.75
CA GLY A 210 15.10 15.09 3.75
C GLY A 210 15.93 14.05 4.50
N GLU A 211 16.15 12.88 3.92
CA GLU A 211 17.00 11.83 4.47
C GLU A 211 18.47 12.25 4.48
N ILE A 212 19.11 12.15 5.64
CA ILE A 212 20.48 12.61 5.85
C ILE A 212 21.44 11.50 6.30
N ASN A 213 22.69 11.61 5.91
CA ASN A 213 23.74 10.77 6.45
C ASN A 213 24.17 11.32 7.82
N LEU A 214 24.12 10.46 8.84
CA LEU A 214 24.36 10.80 10.22
C LEU A 214 25.16 9.72 10.93
N SER A 215 26.08 10.11 11.79
CA SER A 215 26.74 9.24 12.76
C SER A 215 26.53 9.76 14.17
N GLY A 216 26.56 8.86 15.15
CA GLY A 216 26.35 9.23 16.53
C GLY A 216 26.81 8.15 17.49
N THR A 217 26.71 8.45 18.77
CA THR A 217 27.07 7.53 19.86
C THR A 217 25.94 7.45 20.88
N LEU A 218 25.68 6.25 21.34
CA LEU A 218 24.69 5.93 22.37
C LEU A 218 25.36 5.92 23.74
N TYR A 219 24.73 6.59 24.70
CA TYR A 219 25.21 6.70 26.07
C TYR A 219 24.16 6.25 27.09
N THR A 220 24.60 5.75 28.24
CA THR A 220 23.74 5.60 29.42
C THR A 220 23.33 6.99 29.95
N GLN A 221 22.37 7.02 30.88
CA GLN A 221 21.99 8.27 31.57
C GLN A 221 23.14 8.87 32.38
N GLU A 222 24.03 8.00 32.85
CA GLU A 222 25.24 8.38 33.62
C GLU A 222 26.39 8.86 32.72
N GLY A 223 26.22 8.80 31.37
CA GLY A 223 27.20 9.30 30.41
C GLY A 223 28.25 8.27 29.97
N GLN A 224 28.09 6.99 30.31
CA GLN A 224 28.95 5.92 29.80
C GLN A 224 28.57 5.60 28.37
N GLU A 225 29.57 5.46 27.50
CA GLU A 225 29.39 5.05 26.12
C GLU A 225 28.93 3.59 26.03
N ILE A 226 27.95 3.33 25.15
CA ILE A 226 27.40 1.98 24.90
C ILE A 226 27.88 1.49 23.54
N THR A 227 27.59 2.21 22.46
CA THR A 227 27.95 1.86 21.08
C THR A 227 27.86 3.09 20.18
N SER A 228 28.58 3.06 19.07
CA SER A 228 28.43 4.02 17.98
C SER A 228 27.48 3.50 16.92
N PHE A 229 26.90 4.40 16.13
CA PHE A 229 26.00 4.07 15.03
C PHE A 229 26.18 5.04 13.87
N GLU A 230 25.87 4.58 12.67
CA GLU A 230 25.91 5.38 11.45
C GLU A 230 24.81 4.96 10.48
N THR A 231 24.38 5.89 9.62
CA THR A 231 23.44 5.61 8.53
C THR A 231 24.11 4.76 7.45
N LEU A 232 23.36 3.82 6.90
CA LEU A 232 23.83 2.93 5.85
C LEU A 232 23.26 3.33 4.48
N HIS A 233 21.95 3.67 4.42
CA HIS A 233 21.24 4.07 3.21
C HIS A 233 20.00 4.89 3.56
N ASP A 234 19.68 5.93 2.78
CA ASP A 234 18.48 6.79 2.92
C ASP A 234 18.19 7.23 4.37
N GLY A 235 19.22 7.74 5.05
CA GLY A 235 19.08 8.17 6.43
C GLY A 235 18.85 7.04 7.43
N MET A 236 18.84 5.78 7.00
CA MET A 236 18.56 4.63 7.84
C MET A 236 19.82 3.88 8.23
N GLY A 237 19.82 3.32 9.42
CA GLY A 237 20.86 2.45 9.95
C GLY A 237 20.33 1.56 11.07
N CYS A 238 21.17 0.71 11.62
CA CYS A 238 20.83 -0.12 12.78
C CYS A 238 22.04 -0.41 13.66
N PHE A 239 21.77 -0.70 14.91
CA PHE A 239 22.76 -1.14 15.90
C PHE A 239 22.14 -2.17 16.86
N GLU A 240 22.97 -2.96 17.51
CA GLU A 240 22.54 -3.85 18.59
C GLU A 240 22.53 -3.09 19.91
N TYR A 241 21.49 -3.34 20.72
CA TYR A 241 21.34 -2.70 22.02
C TYR A 241 20.72 -3.65 23.05
N THR A 242 21.32 -3.67 24.26
CA THR A 242 20.76 -4.34 25.44
C THR A 242 20.25 -3.27 26.39
N PRO A 243 18.92 -3.09 26.49
CA PRO A 243 18.33 -2.01 27.29
C PRO A 243 18.39 -2.29 28.79
N SER A 244 18.52 -1.21 29.54
CA SER A 244 18.31 -1.17 30.99
C SER A 244 16.99 -0.47 31.30
N ALA A 245 16.63 -0.38 32.58
CA ALA A 245 15.43 0.31 33.04
C ALA A 245 15.38 1.81 32.67
N LYS A 246 16.55 2.45 32.51
CA LYS A 246 16.66 3.82 32.07
C LYS A 246 16.95 3.88 30.57
N PRO A 247 16.18 4.68 29.78
CA PRO A 247 16.43 4.83 28.35
C PRO A 247 17.83 5.38 28.08
N ALA A 248 18.53 4.84 27.10
CA ALA A 248 19.79 5.38 26.62
C ALA A 248 19.57 6.69 25.82
N ILE A 249 20.62 7.49 25.68
CA ILE A 249 20.62 8.78 24.99
C ILE A 249 21.57 8.69 23.79
N ALA A 250 21.04 8.89 22.60
CA ALA A 250 21.84 9.07 21.39
C ALA A 250 22.29 10.54 21.30
N LYS A 251 23.60 10.73 21.10
CA LYS A 251 24.20 12.04 20.84
C LYS A 251 24.72 12.05 19.42
N VAL A 252 24.38 13.08 18.68
CA VAL A 252 24.78 13.29 17.30
C VAL A 252 25.21 14.72 17.08
N ASN A 253 26.19 14.93 16.23
CA ASN A 253 26.58 16.27 15.77
C ASN A 253 26.09 16.44 14.32
N TYR A 254 25.33 17.51 14.09
CA TYR A 254 24.83 17.83 12.78
C TYR A 254 25.02 19.33 12.51
N HIS A 255 25.72 19.67 11.44
CA HIS A 255 26.11 21.04 11.08
C HIS A 255 26.79 21.80 12.26
N GLY A 256 27.65 21.10 13.00
CA GLY A 256 28.40 21.68 14.14
C GLY A 256 27.57 21.90 15.41
N LYS A 257 26.34 21.42 15.44
CA LYS A 257 25.46 21.51 16.60
C LYS A 257 25.20 20.12 17.18
N ASP A 258 25.23 20.01 18.49
CA ASP A 258 24.97 18.76 19.22
C ASP A 258 23.48 18.60 19.51
N TYR A 259 22.97 17.42 19.19
CA TYR A 259 21.59 17.01 19.46
C TYR A 259 21.58 15.76 20.35
N LYS A 260 20.51 15.63 21.15
CA LYS A 260 20.29 14.50 22.03
C LYS A 260 18.90 13.92 21.79
N PHE A 261 18.83 12.61 21.61
CA PHE A 261 17.59 11.86 21.41
C PHE A 261 17.51 10.70 22.38
N SER A 262 16.39 10.54 23.07
CA SER A 262 16.18 9.39 23.94
C SER A 262 15.67 8.19 23.15
N LEU A 263 16.20 7.02 23.43
CA LEU A 263 15.64 5.77 22.93
C LEU A 263 14.27 5.49 23.58
N PRO A 264 13.43 4.65 22.97
CA PRO A 264 12.21 4.15 23.60
C PRO A 264 12.52 3.49 24.94
N LYS A 265 11.60 3.64 25.91
CA LYS A 265 11.71 2.98 27.21
C LYS A 265 11.53 1.48 27.05
N ALA A 266 12.38 0.69 27.69
CA ALA A 266 12.25 -0.76 27.73
C ALA A 266 11.12 -1.21 28.66
N LEU A 267 10.49 -2.33 28.29
CA LEU A 267 9.56 -3.04 29.18
C LEU A 267 10.35 -3.83 30.23
N PRO A 268 9.89 -3.84 31.49
CA PRO A 268 10.58 -4.60 32.55
C PRO A 268 10.49 -6.11 32.33
N ASN A 269 9.45 -6.58 31.62
CA ASN A 269 9.27 -7.99 31.25
C ASN A 269 8.71 -8.08 29.84
N GLY A 270 8.94 -9.18 29.14
CA GLY A 270 8.45 -9.40 27.79
C GLY A 270 9.27 -10.36 26.98
N TYR A 271 8.96 -10.38 25.70
CA TYR A 271 9.60 -11.25 24.72
C TYR A 271 10.26 -10.40 23.63
N VAL A 272 11.38 -10.88 23.13
CA VAL A 272 12.07 -10.33 21.98
C VAL A 272 12.00 -11.35 20.84
N LEU A 273 11.58 -10.90 19.67
CA LEU A 273 11.56 -11.64 18.43
C LEU A 273 12.72 -11.14 17.57
N LYS A 274 13.73 -11.98 17.36
CA LYS A 274 14.88 -11.69 16.48
C LYS A 274 14.76 -12.48 15.20
N ILE A 275 15.03 -11.83 14.09
CA ILE A 275 15.00 -12.48 12.77
C ILE A 275 16.29 -12.18 12.02
N ASN A 276 16.93 -13.24 11.54
CA ASN A 276 18.08 -13.16 10.67
C ASN A 276 17.73 -13.76 9.30
N ASN A 277 17.70 -12.90 8.29
CA ASN A 277 17.37 -13.28 6.92
C ASN A 277 18.64 -13.47 6.11
N ASN A 278 19.15 -14.69 6.11
CA ASN A 278 20.28 -15.07 5.28
C ASN A 278 19.80 -15.68 3.96
N ALA A 279 20.67 -15.64 2.94
CA ALA A 279 20.35 -16.20 1.62
C ALA A 279 19.83 -17.64 1.72
N GLY A 280 18.54 -17.85 1.44
CA GLY A 280 17.90 -19.17 1.43
C GLY A 280 17.24 -19.62 2.74
N ALA A 281 17.46 -18.94 3.87
CA ALA A 281 16.91 -19.32 5.16
C ALA A 281 16.62 -18.10 6.05
N ILE A 282 15.46 -18.10 6.70
CA ILE A 282 15.07 -17.12 7.69
C ILE A 282 15.15 -17.79 9.07
N SER A 283 16.10 -17.38 9.89
CA SER A 283 16.21 -17.84 11.27
C SER A 283 15.36 -16.95 12.17
N VAL A 284 14.53 -17.56 12.98
CA VAL A 284 13.63 -16.91 13.94
C VAL A 284 14.04 -17.33 15.34
N GLU A 285 14.30 -16.38 16.23
CA GLU A 285 14.63 -16.60 17.62
C GLU A 285 13.67 -15.83 18.52
N VAL A 286 13.16 -16.47 19.57
CA VAL A 286 12.33 -15.86 20.61
C VAL A 286 13.03 -16.03 21.95
N ALA A 287 13.23 -14.92 22.64
CA ALA A 287 13.81 -14.88 23.98
C ALA A 287 12.87 -14.16 24.97
N CYS A 288 12.97 -14.51 26.24
CA CYS A 288 12.27 -13.81 27.34
C CYS A 288 13.21 -13.55 28.50
N ASN A 289 12.93 -12.50 29.28
CA ASN A 289 13.70 -12.21 30.50
C ASN A 289 13.10 -12.87 31.76
N ALA A 290 13.83 -12.81 32.85
CA ALA A 290 13.46 -13.48 34.09
C ALA A 290 12.14 -13.01 34.72
N SER A 291 11.74 -11.78 34.45
CA SER A 291 10.51 -11.19 34.97
C SER A 291 9.27 -11.53 34.14
N THR A 292 9.44 -12.25 33.02
CA THR A 292 8.34 -12.58 32.10
C THR A 292 7.61 -13.84 32.58
N PRO A 293 6.29 -13.80 32.77
CA PRO A 293 5.51 -14.99 33.06
C PRO A 293 5.66 -16.04 31.96
N GLN A 294 5.80 -17.30 32.34
CA GLN A 294 5.85 -18.38 31.36
C GLN A 294 4.49 -18.57 30.68
N ASP A 295 4.48 -18.52 29.34
CA ASP A 295 3.29 -18.77 28.53
C ASP A 295 3.68 -19.58 27.30
N THR A 296 2.72 -20.27 26.71
CA THR A 296 2.87 -20.88 25.39
C THR A 296 2.43 -19.87 24.35
N LEU A 297 3.36 -19.52 23.49
CA LEU A 297 3.16 -18.57 22.39
C LEU A 297 3.17 -19.31 21.06
N ALA A 298 2.81 -18.62 20.00
CA ALA A 298 3.04 -19.09 18.65
C ALA A 298 3.63 -17.98 17.77
N VAL A 299 4.59 -18.35 16.92
CA VAL A 299 5.04 -17.52 15.83
C VAL A 299 4.22 -17.87 14.58
N PHE A 300 3.50 -16.90 14.04
CA PHE A 300 2.76 -17.01 12.79
C PHE A 300 3.55 -16.36 11.67
N VAL A 301 3.54 -17.00 10.50
CA VAL A 301 4.12 -16.49 9.25
C VAL A 301 2.99 -16.22 8.28
N ASN A 302 2.78 -14.96 7.93
CA ASN A 302 1.75 -14.52 7.01
C ASN A 302 2.39 -13.85 5.79
N HIS A 303 1.72 -13.97 4.66
CA HIS A 303 2.03 -13.25 3.43
C HIS A 303 0.74 -12.63 2.89
N GLN A 304 0.71 -11.29 2.86
CA GLN A 304 -0.42 -10.53 2.27
C GLN A 304 -1.80 -10.95 2.82
N GLY A 305 -1.86 -11.21 4.14
CA GLY A 305 -3.09 -11.61 4.84
C GLY A 305 -3.39 -13.11 4.80
N ARG A 306 -2.58 -13.94 4.15
CA ARG A 306 -2.71 -15.38 4.13
C ARG A 306 -1.69 -16.05 5.05
N PRO A 307 -2.11 -16.95 5.97
CA PRO A 307 -1.19 -17.69 6.81
C PRO A 307 -0.50 -18.80 6.02
N TYR A 308 0.79 -19.00 6.29
CA TYR A 308 1.61 -20.04 5.66
C TYR A 308 2.12 -21.09 6.63
N ALA A 309 2.45 -20.67 7.85
CA ALA A 309 2.95 -21.56 8.88
C ALA A 309 2.73 -20.95 10.27
N TYR A 310 2.73 -21.81 11.28
CA TYR A 310 2.92 -21.40 12.67
C TYR A 310 3.84 -22.38 13.40
N GLN A 311 4.53 -21.88 14.43
CA GLN A 311 5.40 -22.66 15.31
C GLN A 311 5.08 -22.34 16.75
N LEU A 312 4.81 -23.36 17.55
CA LEU A 312 4.63 -23.19 18.99
C LEU A 312 5.98 -22.86 19.66
N ILE A 313 5.93 -21.92 20.58
CA ILE A 313 7.06 -21.43 21.34
C ILE A 313 6.74 -21.58 22.84
N SER A 314 7.64 -22.27 23.55
CA SER A 314 7.62 -22.35 25.00
C SER A 314 8.92 -21.73 25.53
N CYS A 315 8.91 -20.40 25.64
CA CYS A 315 10.11 -19.66 26.01
C CYS A 315 10.49 -19.91 27.47
N GLN A 316 11.75 -20.24 27.72
CA GLN A 316 12.33 -20.35 29.05
C GLN A 316 13.39 -19.25 29.23
N VAL A 317 13.48 -18.74 30.45
CA VAL A 317 14.50 -17.74 30.82
C VAL A 317 15.90 -18.25 30.49
N ASN A 318 16.72 -17.42 29.85
CA ASN A 318 18.09 -17.73 29.43
C ASN A 318 18.21 -18.94 28.47
N LYS A 319 17.10 -19.37 27.85
CA LYS A 319 17.09 -20.41 26.82
C LYS A 319 16.26 -19.92 25.63
N PRO A 320 16.83 -19.10 24.74
CA PRO A 320 16.15 -18.70 23.53
C PRO A 320 15.71 -19.91 22.73
N GLN A 321 14.52 -19.86 22.16
CA GLN A 321 14.03 -20.88 21.26
C GLN A 321 14.12 -20.39 19.82
N SER A 322 14.79 -21.16 18.97
CA SER A 322 15.01 -20.80 17.58
C SER A 322 14.55 -21.89 16.62
N PHE A 323 14.15 -21.48 15.42
CA PHE A 323 13.83 -22.36 14.31
C PHE A 323 14.14 -21.67 13.00
N THR A 324 14.15 -22.44 11.90
CA THR A 324 14.52 -21.93 10.58
C THR A 324 13.39 -22.17 9.59
N LEU A 325 13.02 -21.13 8.88
CA LEU A 325 12.11 -21.16 7.74
C LEU A 325 12.95 -21.21 6.45
N LEU A 326 12.68 -22.21 5.62
CA LEU A 326 13.35 -22.31 4.33
C LEU A 326 12.66 -21.37 3.33
N SER A 327 13.36 -20.35 2.84
CA SER A 327 12.82 -19.34 1.90
C SER A 327 12.22 -19.99 0.64
N ARG A 328 12.75 -21.14 0.20
CA ARG A 328 12.21 -21.90 -0.93
C ARG A 328 10.77 -22.43 -0.74
N LYS A 329 10.24 -22.43 0.48
CA LYS A 329 8.87 -22.88 0.79
C LYS A 329 7.93 -21.70 1.03
N LEU A 330 8.44 -20.46 0.99
CA LEU A 330 7.69 -19.26 1.26
C LEU A 330 7.40 -18.51 -0.05
N PRO A 331 6.30 -17.77 -0.15
CA PRO A 331 6.02 -16.92 -1.29
C PRO A 331 7.03 -15.77 -1.37
N PRO A 332 7.30 -15.21 -2.57
CA PRO A 332 8.12 -14.02 -2.70
C PRO A 332 7.36 -12.77 -2.23
N GLY A 333 8.11 -11.81 -1.69
CA GLY A 333 7.57 -10.55 -1.19
C GLY A 333 7.73 -10.39 0.33
N VAL A 334 7.01 -9.43 0.89
CA VAL A 334 7.06 -9.14 2.33
C VAL A 334 6.28 -10.19 3.12
N LEU A 335 6.96 -10.84 4.05
CA LEU A 335 6.37 -11.74 5.04
C LEU A 335 6.21 -10.99 6.36
N GLN A 336 5.06 -11.15 6.99
CA GLN A 336 4.77 -10.71 8.34
C GLN A 336 4.96 -11.88 9.31
N ILE A 337 5.92 -11.76 10.22
CA ILE A 337 6.20 -12.75 11.26
C ILE A 337 5.75 -12.17 12.60
N SER A 338 4.72 -12.78 13.18
CA SER A 338 4.06 -12.27 14.39
C SER A 338 4.13 -13.28 15.52
N LEU A 339 4.60 -12.85 16.70
CA LEU A 339 4.55 -13.60 17.95
C LEU A 339 3.23 -13.31 18.66
N ILE A 340 2.43 -14.34 18.90
CA ILE A 340 1.06 -14.22 19.43
C ILE A 340 0.91 -15.05 20.69
N ASN A 341 0.21 -14.53 21.70
CA ASN A 341 -0.17 -15.27 22.89
C ASN A 341 -1.48 -16.05 22.70
N ARG A 342 -1.86 -16.86 23.70
CA ARG A 342 -3.11 -17.66 23.68
C ARG A 342 -4.39 -16.83 23.59
N ALA A 343 -4.37 -15.57 24.03
CA ALA A 343 -5.51 -14.65 23.90
C ALA A 343 -5.63 -14.03 22.49
N GLY A 344 -4.71 -14.34 21.58
CA GLY A 344 -4.68 -13.77 20.22
C GLY A 344 -4.04 -12.39 20.14
N ASN A 345 -3.41 -11.90 21.21
CA ASN A 345 -2.71 -10.61 21.17
C ASN A 345 -1.34 -10.76 20.51
N THR A 346 -1.04 -9.90 19.57
CA THR A 346 0.28 -9.78 18.98
C THR A 346 1.24 -9.11 19.98
N ILE A 347 2.28 -9.84 20.37
CA ILE A 347 3.29 -9.39 21.33
C ILE A 347 4.44 -8.68 20.60
N SER A 348 4.88 -9.25 19.48
CA SER A 348 5.99 -8.75 18.69
C SER A 348 5.76 -9.08 17.22
N GLU A 349 6.23 -8.21 16.34
CA GLU A 349 6.01 -8.37 14.89
C GLU A 349 7.20 -7.86 14.09
N ARG A 350 7.54 -8.57 13.04
CA ARG A 350 8.68 -8.28 12.19
C ARG A 350 8.35 -8.58 10.73
N PHE A 351 8.70 -7.66 9.84
CA PHE A 351 8.63 -7.89 8.40
C PHE A 351 9.96 -8.38 7.85
N VAL A 352 9.89 -9.31 6.91
CA VAL A 352 11.05 -9.91 6.25
C VAL A 352 10.75 -10.07 4.77
N PHE A 353 11.73 -9.81 3.92
CA PHE A 353 11.57 -10.02 2.47
C PHE A 353 12.02 -11.43 2.08
N SER A 354 11.11 -12.16 1.44
CA SER A 354 11.39 -13.44 0.79
C SER A 354 11.65 -13.19 -0.69
N SER A 355 12.87 -13.46 -1.15
CA SER A 355 13.24 -13.24 -2.55
C SER A 355 12.58 -14.26 -3.48
N PRO A 356 12.14 -13.85 -4.69
CA PRO A 356 11.64 -14.78 -5.70
C PRO A 356 12.76 -15.74 -6.13
N ARG A 357 12.38 -16.99 -6.39
CA ARG A 357 13.34 -18.07 -6.70
C ARG A 357 13.93 -17.96 -8.08
N ALA A 358 13.15 -17.45 -9.00
CA ALA A 358 13.44 -17.53 -10.42
C ALA A 358 12.69 -16.42 -11.17
N PRO A 359 13.18 -15.17 -11.12
CA PRO A 359 12.59 -14.10 -11.91
C PRO A 359 12.70 -14.43 -13.38
N LEU A 360 11.67 -14.07 -14.16
CA LEU A 360 11.74 -14.12 -15.61
C LEU A 360 12.82 -13.14 -16.08
N GLN A 361 13.56 -13.54 -17.11
CA GLN A 361 14.54 -12.69 -17.75
C GLN A 361 13.98 -12.17 -19.06
N ILE A 362 13.97 -10.85 -19.22
CA ILE A 362 13.56 -10.19 -20.47
C ILE A 362 14.80 -9.62 -21.11
N SER A 363 15.12 -10.10 -22.32
CA SER A 363 16.29 -9.68 -23.08
C SER A 363 15.88 -8.97 -24.35
N PRO A 364 16.22 -7.68 -24.51
CA PRO A 364 16.04 -6.98 -25.78
C PRO A 364 17.18 -7.31 -26.73
N ASN A 365 16.85 -7.81 -27.93
CA ASN A 365 17.80 -8.16 -28.97
C ASN A 365 17.62 -7.24 -30.18
N GLY A 366 18.69 -7.05 -30.96
CA GLY A 366 18.67 -6.28 -32.21
C GLY A 366 18.75 -4.77 -32.04
N LEU A 367 18.90 -4.25 -30.82
CA LEU A 367 19.11 -2.83 -30.57
C LEU A 367 20.55 -2.43 -30.90
N LYS A 368 20.69 -1.26 -31.53
CA LYS A 368 21.99 -0.62 -31.80
C LYS A 368 22.23 0.50 -30.79
N THR A 369 23.48 0.80 -30.51
CA THR A 369 23.87 1.90 -29.63
C THR A 369 23.53 3.28 -30.21
N ILE A 370 23.58 3.41 -31.54
CA ILE A 370 23.34 4.68 -32.26
C ILE A 370 22.49 4.39 -33.51
N TYR A 371 21.52 5.25 -33.74
CA TYR A 371 20.66 5.24 -34.92
C TYR A 371 20.79 6.57 -35.68
N ALA A 372 20.71 6.53 -37.00
CA ALA A 372 20.54 7.74 -37.79
C ALA A 372 19.15 8.35 -37.56
N PRO A 373 18.98 9.67 -37.75
CA PRO A 373 17.66 10.29 -37.70
C PRO A 373 16.65 9.56 -38.60
N TYR A 374 15.45 9.32 -38.10
CA TYR A 374 14.36 8.61 -38.78
C TYR A 374 14.65 7.15 -39.16
N ALA A 375 15.74 6.56 -38.68
CA ALA A 375 16.03 5.14 -38.94
C ALA A 375 15.03 4.25 -38.19
N PRO A 376 14.53 3.17 -38.78
CA PRO A 376 13.66 2.22 -38.09
C PRO A 376 14.41 1.49 -36.97
N ILE A 377 13.80 1.41 -35.81
CA ILE A 377 14.31 0.65 -34.68
C ILE A 377 13.57 -0.68 -34.67
N ARG A 378 14.33 -1.78 -34.73
CA ARG A 378 13.79 -3.14 -34.57
C ARG A 378 14.34 -3.73 -33.29
N CYS A 379 13.43 -4.15 -32.41
CA CYS A 379 13.76 -4.81 -31.16
C CYS A 379 12.98 -6.13 -31.08
N GLU A 380 13.69 -7.20 -30.75
CA GLU A 380 13.10 -8.50 -30.46
C GLU A 380 13.20 -8.76 -28.95
N LEU A 381 12.05 -8.94 -28.29
CA LEU A 381 11.99 -9.21 -26.86
C LEU A 381 11.89 -10.71 -26.63
N GLN A 382 12.86 -11.29 -25.94
CA GLN A 382 12.86 -12.68 -25.51
C GLN A 382 12.62 -12.78 -24.01
N VAL A 383 11.65 -13.62 -23.60
CA VAL A 383 11.36 -13.87 -22.19
C VAL A 383 11.76 -15.31 -21.88
N ASN A 384 12.65 -15.46 -20.93
CA ASN A 384 13.15 -16.77 -20.49
C ASN A 384 12.86 -17.01 -19.00
N ASN A 385 12.71 -18.28 -18.63
CA ASN A 385 12.72 -18.70 -17.23
C ASN A 385 14.16 -18.73 -16.67
N ALA A 386 14.30 -19.10 -15.40
CA ALA A 386 15.62 -19.20 -14.76
C ALA A 386 16.52 -20.29 -15.33
N LEU A 387 15.98 -21.24 -16.10
CA LEU A 387 16.75 -22.26 -16.80
C LEU A 387 17.20 -21.80 -18.19
N GLY A 388 16.84 -20.57 -18.60
CA GLY A 388 17.13 -20.04 -19.92
C GLY A 388 16.15 -20.50 -21.02
N GLU A 389 15.08 -21.18 -20.67
CA GLU A 389 14.08 -21.67 -21.61
C GLU A 389 13.08 -20.57 -21.96
N PRO A 390 12.73 -20.36 -23.24
CA PRO A 390 11.77 -19.34 -23.64
C PRO A 390 10.35 -19.66 -23.13
N ILE A 391 9.67 -18.65 -22.61
CA ILE A 391 8.31 -18.76 -22.09
C ILE A 391 7.38 -17.81 -22.87
N PRO A 392 6.23 -18.30 -23.40
CA PRO A 392 5.19 -17.44 -23.93
C PRO A 392 4.70 -16.46 -22.87
N SER A 393 4.78 -15.15 -23.16
CA SER A 393 4.47 -14.11 -22.19
C SER A 393 3.71 -12.96 -22.83
N LYS A 394 2.85 -12.32 -22.06
CA LYS A 394 2.25 -11.04 -22.41
C LYS A 394 3.08 -9.92 -21.82
N LEU A 395 3.38 -8.91 -22.59
CA LEU A 395 4.21 -7.78 -22.19
C LEU A 395 3.46 -6.47 -22.38
N SER A 396 3.68 -5.51 -21.49
CA SER A 396 3.46 -4.09 -21.77
C SER A 396 4.81 -3.41 -21.96
N VAL A 397 4.95 -2.66 -23.04
CA VAL A 397 6.20 -2.03 -23.42
C VAL A 397 6.00 -0.53 -23.51
N SER A 398 6.87 0.25 -22.87
CA SER A 398 6.96 1.69 -23.08
C SER A 398 8.28 2.04 -23.76
N ILE A 399 8.21 2.90 -24.77
CA ILE A 399 9.37 3.39 -25.51
C ILE A 399 9.41 4.90 -25.34
N ARG A 400 10.55 5.41 -24.85
CA ARG A 400 10.71 6.81 -24.47
C ARG A 400 11.95 7.41 -25.12
N ASP A 401 11.90 8.73 -25.28
CA ASP A 401 13.09 9.51 -25.57
C ASP A 401 13.92 9.64 -24.29
N ALA A 402 15.14 9.13 -24.30
CA ALA A 402 16.04 9.17 -23.15
C ALA A 402 16.41 10.60 -22.71
N LEU A 403 16.34 11.58 -23.61
CA LEU A 403 16.60 12.98 -23.30
C LEU A 403 15.41 13.69 -22.62
N ARG A 404 14.22 13.08 -22.68
CA ARG A 404 12.96 13.61 -22.12
C ARG A 404 12.38 12.75 -21.01
N SER A 405 13.19 11.89 -20.42
CA SER A 405 12.74 10.93 -19.41
C SER A 405 13.68 10.94 -18.22
N ASP A 406 13.14 11.25 -17.05
CA ASP A 406 13.84 11.15 -15.75
C ASP A 406 13.83 9.71 -15.21
N TYR A 407 13.82 8.70 -16.10
CA TYR A 407 13.78 7.31 -15.69
C TYR A 407 15.05 6.90 -14.94
N SER A 408 14.86 6.36 -13.77
CA SER A 408 15.90 5.67 -13.01
C SER A 408 15.60 4.17 -12.91
N ALA A 409 16.63 3.34 -13.01
CA ALA A 409 16.51 1.90 -12.72
C ALA A 409 16.09 1.64 -11.26
N TYR A 410 16.20 2.64 -10.41
CA TYR A 410 15.82 2.60 -8.99
C TYR A 410 14.36 2.96 -8.75
N ASP A 411 13.64 3.44 -9.77
CA ASP A 411 12.22 3.80 -9.65
C ASP A 411 11.34 2.61 -9.30
N ASN A 412 10.18 2.92 -8.74
CA ASN A 412 9.16 1.90 -8.48
C ASN A 412 8.67 1.27 -9.79
N ASN A 413 8.69 -0.05 -9.84
CA ASN A 413 8.27 -0.85 -10.98
C ASN A 413 7.29 -1.95 -10.54
N LEU A 414 6.79 -2.75 -11.49
CA LEU A 414 5.82 -3.82 -11.21
C LEU A 414 6.30 -4.78 -10.11
N PHE A 415 7.58 -5.16 -10.13
CA PHE A 415 8.16 -6.06 -9.15
C PHE A 415 8.21 -5.43 -7.76
N THR A 416 8.78 -4.22 -7.66
CA THR A 416 8.92 -3.53 -6.38
C THR A 416 7.58 -3.09 -5.80
N ASP A 417 6.61 -2.74 -6.66
CA ASP A 417 5.27 -2.38 -6.22
C ASP A 417 4.55 -3.58 -5.62
N LEU A 418 4.38 -4.65 -6.38
CA LEU A 418 3.57 -5.79 -5.94
C LEU A 418 4.20 -6.59 -4.79
N LEU A 419 5.54 -6.61 -4.67
CA LEU A 419 6.25 -7.44 -3.70
C LEU A 419 6.82 -6.67 -2.50
N LEU A 420 6.92 -5.34 -2.55
CA LEU A 420 7.52 -4.54 -1.49
C LEU A 420 6.63 -3.36 -1.09
N THR A 421 6.55 -2.30 -1.94
CA THR A 421 5.98 -1.01 -1.54
C THR A 421 4.49 -1.11 -1.23
N SER A 422 3.76 -1.96 -1.96
CA SER A 422 2.35 -2.20 -1.72
C SER A 422 2.04 -2.86 -0.36
N ASP A 423 2.99 -3.46 0.31
CA ASP A 423 2.81 -4.10 1.62
C ASP A 423 3.35 -3.26 2.78
N LEU A 424 4.03 -2.15 2.50
CA LEU A 424 4.60 -1.24 3.49
C LEU A 424 3.79 0.05 3.59
N LYS A 425 3.88 0.75 4.71
CA LYS A 425 3.30 2.08 4.90
C LYS A 425 4.35 3.17 4.71
N GLY A 426 3.92 4.28 4.15
CA GLY A 426 4.76 5.44 3.89
C GLY A 426 5.48 5.37 2.55
N TYR A 427 6.07 6.47 2.18
CA TYR A 427 6.84 6.59 0.94
C TYR A 427 8.19 5.88 1.06
N ILE A 428 8.55 5.12 0.04
CA ILE A 428 9.85 4.46 -0.09
C ILE A 428 10.57 5.09 -1.27
N HIS A 429 11.68 5.75 -0.99
CA HIS A 429 12.52 6.35 -2.01
C HIS A 429 13.21 5.26 -2.83
N GLN A 430 13.16 5.38 -4.15
CA GLN A 430 13.86 4.51 -5.11
C GLN A 430 13.82 3.01 -4.77
N PRO A 431 12.65 2.37 -4.66
CA PRO A 431 12.55 0.98 -4.18
C PRO A 431 13.26 -0.03 -5.07
N GLY A 432 13.52 0.28 -6.35
CA GLY A 432 14.33 -0.54 -7.26
C GLY A 432 15.79 -0.67 -6.83
N TYR A 433 16.31 0.30 -6.07
CA TYR A 433 17.68 0.31 -5.56
C TYR A 433 18.04 -0.98 -4.81
N TYR A 434 17.13 -1.51 -4.00
CA TYR A 434 17.35 -2.69 -3.17
C TYR A 434 17.53 -3.99 -3.96
N PHE A 435 17.21 -3.97 -5.27
CA PHE A 435 17.17 -5.16 -6.14
C PHE A 435 18.11 -5.08 -7.35
N THR A 436 18.95 -4.06 -7.44
CA THR A 436 19.87 -3.87 -8.57
C THR A 436 20.97 -4.90 -8.63
N GLU A 437 21.34 -5.44 -7.48
CA GLU A 437 22.37 -6.49 -7.37
C GLU A 437 22.08 -7.41 -6.16
N ALA A 438 22.46 -8.66 -6.28
CA ALA A 438 22.38 -9.62 -5.18
C ALA A 438 23.66 -9.51 -4.33
N SER A 439 23.70 -8.61 -3.34
CA SER A 439 24.82 -8.45 -2.41
C SER A 439 24.35 -8.51 -0.96
N PRO A 440 25.22 -8.97 -0.03
CA PRO A 440 24.90 -8.95 1.40
C PRO A 440 24.58 -7.55 1.92
N ARG A 441 25.22 -6.53 1.35
CA ARG A 441 24.96 -5.14 1.69
C ARG A 441 23.53 -4.73 1.33
N LYS A 442 23.09 -4.99 0.10
CA LYS A 442 21.71 -4.70 -0.36
C LYS A 442 20.67 -5.45 0.48
N GLN A 443 20.97 -6.69 0.84
CA GLN A 443 20.09 -7.48 1.71
C GLN A 443 19.95 -6.85 3.10
N LYS A 444 21.05 -6.36 3.69
CA LYS A 444 21.05 -5.65 4.97
C LYS A 444 20.30 -4.32 4.88
N GLU A 445 20.52 -3.54 3.81
CA GLU A 445 19.81 -2.28 3.56
C GLU A 445 18.30 -2.49 3.43
N LEU A 446 17.86 -3.53 2.69
CA LEU A 446 16.45 -3.92 2.58
C LEU A 446 15.88 -4.37 3.94
N ASP A 447 16.65 -5.10 4.73
CA ASP A 447 16.22 -5.54 6.05
C ASP A 447 16.04 -4.36 7.02
N ILE A 448 16.91 -3.36 6.97
CA ILE A 448 16.77 -2.10 7.73
C ILE A 448 15.53 -1.31 7.26
N LEU A 449 15.27 -1.23 5.95
CA LEU A 449 14.05 -0.64 5.42
C LEU A 449 12.81 -1.27 6.05
N LEU A 450 12.77 -2.61 6.14
CA LEU A 450 11.65 -3.34 6.71
C LEU A 450 11.50 -3.16 8.23
N LEU A 451 12.60 -2.89 8.94
CA LEU A 451 12.54 -2.48 10.35
C LEU A 451 11.93 -1.09 10.52
N VAL A 452 12.29 -0.15 9.67
CA VAL A 452 11.83 1.24 9.72
C VAL A 452 10.38 1.38 9.26
N HIS A 453 10.00 0.70 8.17
CA HIS A 453 8.67 0.75 7.55
C HIS A 453 7.73 -0.38 7.99
N GLY A 454 8.07 -1.11 9.05
CA GLY A 454 7.37 -2.29 9.57
C GLY A 454 6.01 -2.01 10.24
N TRP A 455 5.20 -1.08 9.75
CA TRP A 455 3.89 -0.77 10.30
C TRP A 455 2.82 -1.74 9.80
N ARG A 456 1.93 -2.16 10.71
CA ARG A 456 0.87 -3.14 10.45
C ARG A 456 -0.05 -2.70 9.33
N LYS A 457 -0.08 -3.48 8.25
CA LYS A 457 -1.07 -3.38 7.18
C LYS A 457 -2.16 -4.46 7.33
N TYR A 458 -1.76 -5.62 7.84
CA TYR A 458 -2.64 -6.75 8.09
C TYR A 458 -2.79 -6.93 9.60
N ASP A 459 -4.01 -6.70 10.11
CA ASP A 459 -4.31 -6.84 11.53
C ASP A 459 -4.47 -8.33 11.88
N MET A 460 -3.52 -8.88 12.64
CA MET A 460 -3.55 -10.28 13.07
C MET A 460 -4.81 -10.63 13.84
N SER A 461 -5.35 -9.72 14.66
CA SER A 461 -6.56 -10.00 15.45
C SER A 461 -7.80 -10.23 14.57
N GLN A 462 -7.88 -9.53 13.42
CA GLN A 462 -8.93 -9.77 12.43
C GLN A 462 -8.68 -11.08 11.67
N LEU A 463 -7.43 -11.36 11.29
CA LEU A 463 -7.08 -12.58 10.57
C LEU A 463 -7.42 -13.83 11.37
N ILE A 464 -7.07 -13.86 12.67
CA ILE A 464 -7.32 -15.00 13.55
C ILE A 464 -8.72 -14.98 14.19
N GLY A 465 -9.56 -14.00 13.87
CA GLY A 465 -10.95 -13.93 14.28
C GLY A 465 -11.20 -13.49 15.73
N THR A 466 -10.19 -12.94 16.44
CA THR A 466 -10.39 -12.36 17.79
C THR A 466 -11.02 -10.97 17.73
N THR A 467 -10.90 -10.27 16.60
CA THR A 467 -11.62 -9.04 16.31
C THR A 467 -12.49 -9.26 15.06
N PRO A 468 -13.78 -8.90 15.10
CA PRO A 468 -14.66 -9.07 13.94
C PRO A 468 -14.23 -8.18 12.77
N PHE A 469 -14.33 -8.71 11.55
CA PHE A 469 -14.18 -7.95 10.32
C PHE A 469 -15.52 -7.90 9.58
N VAL A 470 -15.91 -6.71 9.16
CA VAL A 470 -17.09 -6.50 8.33
C VAL A 470 -16.67 -5.74 7.08
N ALA A 471 -16.78 -6.39 5.93
CA ALA A 471 -16.53 -5.73 4.65
C ALA A 471 -17.62 -4.67 4.40
N ASN A 472 -17.22 -3.40 4.35
CA ASN A 472 -18.13 -2.27 4.11
C ASN A 472 -18.37 -2.00 2.61
N GLN A 473 -17.64 -2.68 1.74
CA GLN A 473 -17.78 -2.66 0.29
C GLN A 473 -17.87 -4.09 -0.25
N ALA A 474 -18.47 -4.26 -1.41
CA ALA A 474 -18.54 -5.53 -2.12
C ALA A 474 -17.78 -5.45 -3.44
N PRO A 475 -17.23 -6.55 -3.94
CA PRO A 475 -16.62 -6.58 -5.27
C PRO A 475 -17.69 -6.36 -6.35
N GLU A 476 -17.29 -5.79 -7.47
CA GLU A 476 -18.15 -5.49 -8.60
C GLU A 476 -17.83 -6.41 -9.78
N SER A 477 -18.74 -7.33 -10.09
CA SER A 477 -18.62 -8.24 -11.22
C SER A 477 -19.04 -7.64 -12.57
N GLN A 478 -19.58 -6.42 -12.57
CA GLN A 478 -20.07 -5.70 -13.75
C GLN A 478 -20.00 -4.20 -13.52
N LEU A 479 -20.15 -3.43 -14.60
CA LEU A 479 -20.27 -1.97 -14.51
C LEU A 479 -21.54 -1.59 -13.76
N VAL A 480 -21.46 -0.58 -12.88
CA VAL A 480 -22.60 -0.07 -12.11
C VAL A 480 -22.62 1.45 -12.17
N LEU A 481 -23.76 2.01 -12.54
CA LEU A 481 -24.00 3.44 -12.45
C LEU A 481 -24.47 3.77 -11.03
N TYR A 482 -23.76 4.66 -10.35
CA TYR A 482 -24.07 5.12 -9.00
C TYR A 482 -24.61 6.53 -9.01
N GLY A 483 -25.46 6.84 -8.05
CA GLY A 483 -25.93 8.19 -7.84
C GLY A 483 -26.64 8.39 -6.51
N GLN A 484 -27.05 9.62 -6.26
CA GLN A 484 -27.78 10.03 -5.07
C GLN A 484 -28.93 10.95 -5.45
N VAL A 485 -30.09 10.77 -4.80
CA VAL A 485 -31.26 11.65 -4.94
C VAL A 485 -31.37 12.52 -3.70
N LYS A 486 -31.44 13.83 -3.92
CA LYS A 486 -31.68 14.84 -2.87
C LYS A 486 -32.88 15.71 -3.20
N SER A 487 -33.54 16.26 -2.19
CA SER A 487 -34.52 17.32 -2.37
C SER A 487 -33.87 18.54 -3.03
N THR A 488 -34.53 19.08 -4.03
CA THR A 488 -34.07 20.28 -4.73
C THR A 488 -34.08 21.50 -3.80
N ILE A 489 -35.08 21.58 -2.92
CA ILE A 489 -35.31 22.71 -2.02
C ILE A 489 -34.49 22.57 -0.73
N LEU A 490 -34.70 21.48 -0.01
CA LEU A 490 -34.10 21.27 1.31
C LEU A 490 -32.69 20.63 1.28
N LYS A 491 -32.24 20.18 0.10
CA LYS A 491 -30.97 19.47 -0.12
C LYS A 491 -30.75 18.23 0.78
N ASN A 492 -31.80 17.78 1.48
CA ASN A 492 -31.75 16.56 2.27
C ASN A 492 -31.84 15.31 1.36
N LYS A 493 -31.35 14.19 1.88
CA LYS A 493 -31.34 12.90 1.19
C LYS A 493 -32.77 12.36 1.08
N LEU A 494 -33.14 11.84 -0.09
CA LEU A 494 -34.47 11.28 -0.35
C LEU A 494 -34.35 9.74 -0.45
N LYS A 495 -34.90 9.06 0.56
CA LYS A 495 -34.97 7.60 0.63
C LYS A 495 -36.23 7.04 0.00
N ASN A 496 -36.20 5.78 -0.40
CA ASN A 496 -37.35 5.06 -0.98
C ASN A 496 -37.98 5.79 -2.18
N ILE A 497 -37.13 6.37 -3.03
CA ILE A 497 -37.52 6.99 -4.27
C ILE A 497 -37.34 5.98 -5.39
N ASP A 498 -38.43 5.71 -6.13
CA ASP A 498 -38.34 4.88 -7.33
C ASP A 498 -37.68 5.67 -8.46
N LEU A 499 -36.69 5.05 -9.10
CA LEU A 499 -36.02 5.57 -10.29
C LEU A 499 -36.33 4.67 -11.47
N SER A 500 -36.68 5.27 -12.58
CA SER A 500 -36.72 4.61 -13.89
C SER A 500 -35.57 5.14 -14.71
N VAL A 501 -34.81 4.22 -15.29
CA VAL A 501 -33.65 4.54 -16.10
C VAL A 501 -33.87 4.01 -17.51
N MET A 502 -33.56 4.83 -18.48
CA MET A 502 -33.53 4.49 -19.89
C MET A 502 -32.12 4.81 -20.41
N VAL A 503 -31.44 3.82 -20.93
CA VAL A 503 -30.13 3.98 -21.56
C VAL A 503 -30.28 3.71 -23.05
N LYS A 504 -29.84 4.67 -23.85
CA LYS A 504 -29.80 4.55 -25.30
C LYS A 504 -28.39 4.18 -25.72
N LYS A 505 -28.27 3.00 -26.34
CA LYS A 505 -27.03 2.51 -26.95
C LYS A 505 -27.31 2.18 -28.41
N ASP A 506 -26.79 2.97 -29.33
CA ASP A 506 -27.07 2.87 -30.76
C ASP A 506 -28.59 2.89 -31.05
N ALA A 507 -29.10 1.83 -31.66
CA ALA A 507 -30.52 1.64 -31.94
C ALA A 507 -31.29 0.96 -30.78
N ASN A 508 -30.62 0.50 -29.74
CA ASN A 508 -31.20 -0.24 -28.63
C ASN A 508 -31.52 0.68 -27.45
N ILE A 509 -32.66 0.43 -26.83
CA ILE A 509 -33.05 1.10 -25.59
C ILE A 509 -33.15 0.06 -24.48
N ILE A 510 -32.36 0.26 -23.45
CA ILE A 510 -32.36 -0.59 -22.25
C ILE A 510 -33.07 0.19 -21.14
N THR A 511 -34.07 -0.42 -20.52
CA THR A 511 -34.76 0.18 -19.39
C THR A 511 -34.53 -0.58 -18.11
N GLY A 512 -34.36 0.16 -17.00
CA GLY A 512 -34.17 -0.40 -15.67
C GLY A 512 -34.97 0.37 -14.62
N GLN A 513 -35.16 -0.24 -13.47
CA GLN A 513 -35.76 0.38 -12.29
C GLN A 513 -34.91 0.09 -11.06
N THR A 514 -34.78 1.06 -10.17
CA THR A 514 -34.10 0.92 -8.88
C THR A 514 -34.79 1.83 -7.86
N VAL A 515 -34.45 1.65 -6.58
CA VAL A 515 -34.99 2.44 -5.47
C VAL A 515 -33.81 2.98 -4.64
N THR A 516 -33.94 4.21 -4.15
CA THR A 516 -32.93 4.78 -3.27
C THR A 516 -32.94 4.14 -1.89
N ASP A 517 -31.76 3.94 -1.32
CA ASP A 517 -31.55 3.47 0.05
C ASP A 517 -31.87 4.56 1.11
N GLU A 518 -31.64 4.26 2.38
CA GLU A 518 -31.83 5.18 3.53
C GLU A 518 -31.02 6.48 3.42
N ASN A 519 -29.93 6.47 2.65
CA ASN A 519 -29.07 7.61 2.38
C ASN A 519 -29.33 8.30 1.05
N GLY A 520 -30.40 7.88 0.34
CA GLY A 520 -30.75 8.42 -0.97
C GLY A 520 -29.83 7.93 -2.10
N TYR A 521 -28.95 6.96 -1.87
CA TYR A 521 -28.11 6.38 -2.91
C TYR A 521 -28.87 5.34 -3.72
N PHE A 522 -28.50 5.23 -4.99
CA PHE A 522 -28.98 4.18 -5.88
C PHE A 522 -27.83 3.60 -6.69
N SER A 523 -28.02 2.39 -7.16
CA SER A 523 -27.12 1.69 -8.06
C SER A 523 -27.89 1.01 -9.18
N ILE A 524 -27.36 1.09 -10.39
CA ILE A 524 -27.97 0.50 -11.59
C ILE A 524 -26.90 -0.32 -12.29
N PRO A 525 -27.07 -1.65 -12.34
CA PRO A 525 -26.20 -2.49 -13.15
C PRO A 525 -26.27 -2.10 -14.62
N MET A 526 -25.11 -1.99 -15.27
CA MET A 526 -24.98 -1.58 -16.66
C MET A 526 -24.30 -2.68 -17.47
N GLU A 527 -24.68 -2.78 -18.74
CA GLU A 527 -23.89 -3.53 -19.70
C GLU A 527 -22.58 -2.80 -20.03
N ASP A 528 -21.58 -3.53 -20.49
CA ASP A 528 -20.34 -2.94 -20.94
C ASP A 528 -20.56 -2.07 -22.18
N PHE A 529 -19.89 -0.93 -22.20
CA PHE A 529 -19.87 -0.06 -23.37
C PHE A 529 -18.52 0.63 -23.52
N GLU A 530 -18.27 1.14 -24.69
CA GLU A 530 -17.12 2.01 -25.00
C GLU A 530 -17.66 3.37 -25.45
N GLY A 531 -16.95 4.44 -25.10
CA GLY A 531 -17.34 5.82 -25.44
C GLY A 531 -18.41 6.37 -24.49
N GLU A 532 -19.33 7.16 -25.05
CA GLU A 532 -20.38 7.88 -24.32
C GLU A 532 -21.74 7.19 -24.45
N LEU A 533 -22.51 7.19 -23.38
CA LEU A 533 -23.91 6.75 -23.37
C LEU A 533 -24.82 7.88 -22.93
N GLU A 534 -25.96 7.97 -23.58
CA GLU A 534 -27.05 8.82 -23.14
C GLU A 534 -27.97 8.04 -22.18
N ALA A 535 -28.12 8.54 -20.95
CA ALA A 535 -29.00 7.95 -19.95
C ALA A 535 -30.06 8.98 -19.50
N ILE A 536 -31.32 8.58 -19.57
CA ILE A 536 -32.44 9.36 -19.03
C ILE A 536 -32.87 8.72 -17.72
N ILE A 537 -32.73 9.45 -16.62
CA ILE A 537 -33.11 8.99 -15.28
C ILE A 537 -34.26 9.84 -14.77
N GLN A 538 -35.34 9.19 -14.34
CA GLN A 538 -36.53 9.85 -13.81
C GLN A 538 -36.85 9.31 -12.42
N THR A 539 -37.21 10.22 -11.51
CA THR A 539 -37.66 9.87 -10.16
C THR A 539 -39.16 9.83 -10.07
N ARG A 540 -39.69 8.81 -9.39
CA ARG A 540 -41.12 8.71 -9.04
C ARG A 540 -41.23 8.54 -7.52
N ARG A 541 -42.27 9.12 -6.94
CA ARG A 541 -42.62 8.86 -5.55
C ARG A 541 -43.80 7.88 -5.54
N ALA A 542 -43.78 6.91 -4.62
CA ALA A 542 -44.82 5.90 -4.51
C ALA A 542 -46.24 6.52 -4.65
N GLY A 543 -46.98 6.09 -5.65
CA GLY A 543 -48.34 6.59 -5.93
C GLY A 543 -48.46 7.94 -6.65
N LYS A 544 -47.35 8.53 -7.16
CA LYS A 544 -47.35 9.81 -7.92
C LYS A 544 -46.57 9.70 -9.22
N GLU A 545 -47.00 10.45 -10.25
CA GLU A 545 -46.41 10.36 -11.60
C GLU A 545 -44.96 10.84 -11.69
N ARG A 546 -44.61 11.90 -11.00
CA ARG A 546 -43.22 12.44 -11.00
C ARG A 546 -42.89 13.15 -9.69
N ASN A 547 -41.70 12.95 -9.17
CA ASN A 547 -41.25 13.74 -8.03
C ASN A 547 -40.58 15.03 -8.52
N LYS A 548 -41.30 16.15 -8.45
CA LYS A 548 -40.83 17.48 -8.90
C LYS A 548 -39.76 18.08 -7.96
N ASP A 549 -39.64 17.57 -6.72
CA ASP A 549 -38.66 18.02 -5.72
C ASP A 549 -37.52 17.00 -5.55
N ALA A 550 -36.90 16.60 -6.66
CA ALA A 550 -35.79 15.67 -6.62
C ALA A 550 -34.70 16.06 -7.63
N SER A 551 -33.51 16.26 -7.13
CA SER A 551 -32.28 16.41 -7.91
C SER A 551 -31.50 15.12 -7.88
N ILE A 552 -31.05 14.66 -9.04
CA ILE A 552 -30.30 13.44 -9.22
C ILE A 552 -28.82 13.82 -9.43
N PHE A 553 -27.95 13.29 -8.60
CA PHE A 553 -26.51 13.45 -8.71
C PHE A 553 -25.92 12.11 -9.13
N ILE A 554 -25.25 12.09 -10.28
CA ILE A 554 -24.60 10.88 -10.81
C ILE A 554 -23.14 10.91 -10.40
N ASP A 555 -22.81 10.16 -9.37
CA ASP A 555 -21.44 9.85 -8.99
C ASP A 555 -21.44 8.67 -8.01
N ARG A 556 -20.29 7.97 -7.95
CA ARG A 556 -20.07 6.96 -6.93
C ARG A 556 -19.91 7.64 -5.57
N HIS A 557 -20.36 6.99 -4.52
CA HIS A 557 -20.27 7.46 -3.14
C HIS A 557 -19.05 6.87 -2.39
N PHE A 558 -18.17 6.19 -3.11
CA PHE A 558 -16.94 5.61 -2.59
C PHE A 558 -15.74 6.10 -3.42
N SER A 559 -14.71 6.51 -2.75
CA SER A 559 -13.38 6.77 -3.31
C SER A 559 -12.39 6.84 -2.16
N PRO A 560 -11.08 6.62 -2.39
CA PRO A 560 -10.08 6.97 -1.41
C PRO A 560 -10.18 8.46 -1.06
N ALA A 561 -9.92 8.81 0.20
CA ALA A 561 -9.88 10.21 0.60
C ALA A 561 -8.87 10.97 -0.27
N VAL A 562 -9.27 12.12 -0.79
CA VAL A 562 -8.37 13.00 -1.51
C VAL A 562 -7.67 13.89 -0.49
N ARG A 563 -6.37 14.07 -0.66
CA ARG A 563 -5.55 14.94 0.17
C ARG A 563 -4.72 15.85 -0.72
N ALA A 564 -4.49 17.07 -0.26
CA ALA A 564 -3.44 17.88 -0.83
C ALA A 564 -2.08 17.26 -0.49
N TYR A 565 -1.17 17.24 -1.45
CA TYR A 565 0.19 16.77 -1.22
C TYR A 565 1.09 17.96 -0.93
N ASP A 566 1.86 17.86 0.15
CA ASP A 566 3.05 18.69 0.31
C ASP A 566 4.20 17.98 -0.43
N TYR A 567 4.45 18.41 -1.67
CA TYR A 567 5.49 17.81 -2.51
C TYR A 567 6.90 18.08 -2.01
N SER A 568 7.08 19.06 -1.11
CA SER A 568 8.34 19.26 -0.41
C SER A 568 8.69 18.09 0.50
N GLU A 569 7.68 17.34 1.00
CA GLU A 569 7.87 16.11 1.76
C GLU A 569 8.22 14.91 0.87
N LEU A 570 7.84 14.94 -0.41
CA LEU A 570 8.09 13.83 -1.34
C LEU A 570 9.48 13.92 -1.97
N HIS A 571 10.03 15.12 -2.16
CA HIS A 571 11.35 15.31 -2.76
C HIS A 571 12.02 16.64 -2.41
N PRO A 572 12.88 16.68 -1.39
CA PRO A 572 13.72 17.85 -1.12
C PRO A 572 14.70 18.17 -2.27
N LYS A 573 14.92 17.21 -3.20
CA LYS A 573 15.83 17.38 -4.36
C LYS A 573 15.18 17.93 -5.63
N TRP A 574 13.88 18.16 -5.64
CA TRP A 574 13.17 18.65 -6.83
C TRP A 574 13.20 20.16 -7.01
N SER A 575 13.74 20.91 -6.01
CA SER A 575 14.07 22.32 -6.19
C SER A 575 15.12 22.60 -7.28
N SER A 576 15.69 21.57 -7.91
CA SER A 576 16.62 21.72 -9.04
C SER A 576 15.95 21.62 -10.42
N ILE A 577 14.63 21.46 -10.50
CA ILE A 577 13.88 21.42 -11.78
C ILE A 577 13.76 22.81 -12.41
N ASP A 578 14.09 23.89 -11.70
CA ASP A 578 14.17 25.26 -12.23
C ASP A 578 15.24 25.49 -13.31
N ARG A 579 15.80 24.44 -13.91
CA ARG A 579 16.91 24.57 -14.87
C ARG A 579 16.69 23.88 -16.22
N TRP A 580 15.45 23.70 -16.64
CA TRP A 580 15.19 23.24 -18.02
C TRP A 580 14.39 24.24 -18.82
#